data_0c23d54f3b02c90148275f1dc81e45e3
#
_entry.id   0c23d54f3b02c90148275f1dc81e45e3
#
_cell.length_a   1.000
_cell.length_b   1.000
_cell.length_c   1.000
_cell.angle_alpha   90.00
_cell.angle_beta   90.00
_cell.angle_gamma   90.00
#
_symmetry.space_group_name_H-M   'P 1'
#
loop_
_entity.id
_entity.type
_entity.pdbx_description
1 polymer ?
#
loop_
_entity_poly.entity_id
_entity_poly.type
_entity_poly.pdbx_seq_one_letter_code
_entity_poly.pdbx_strand_id
1 'polypeptide(L)'
;NWQSASDRSADGDVKNALVVLRRRSRELVQNEPLAKRYLSLLNTQVIGRHGVKLQMKARNPDQSLDLDANNLIEGLWKDWGKRSGPNYAGCDASGKFTFVDVQRQVLDAVVRDGEALVYLHGGRKNPHGIQLEMLTADRLDIEKNQQLQNGNVVRMGIEQEQRTRRPVAYWINM
;
A
#
# COMPACT_ATOMS: atom_id res chain seq x y z
N ASN A 1 19.00 10.87 33.82
CA ASN A 1 17.98 11.80 34.37
C ASN A 1 16.60 11.37 33.87
N TRP A 2 15.86 10.62 34.66
CA TRP A 2 14.53 10.11 34.37
C TRP A 2 13.42 11.17 34.54
N GLN A 3 13.78 12.38 34.98
CA GLN A 3 12.84 13.47 35.28
C GLN A 3 12.26 14.19 34.05
N SER A 4 12.73 13.86 32.85
CA SER A 4 12.26 14.46 31.59
C SER A 4 11.29 13.60 30.77
N ALA A 5 10.83 12.45 31.31
CA ALA A 5 9.80 11.66 30.69
C ALA A 5 8.47 12.42 30.77
N SER A 6 8.02 12.99 29.67
CA SER A 6 6.71 13.63 29.58
C SER A 6 5.68 12.60 29.13
N ASP A 7 4.50 12.57 29.74
CA ASP A 7 3.32 11.83 29.29
C ASP A 7 2.82 12.41 27.94
N ARG A 8 3.52 12.05 26.87
CA ARG A 8 3.08 12.40 25.51
C ARG A 8 2.29 11.24 24.94
N SER A 9 1.23 11.55 24.18
CA SER A 9 0.56 10.51 23.41
C SER A 9 1.48 10.02 22.30
N ALA A 10 1.42 8.72 22.00
CA ALA A 10 2.19 8.12 20.90
C ALA A 10 1.97 8.87 19.57
N ASP A 11 0.74 9.34 19.31
CA ASP A 11 0.39 10.16 18.13
C ASP A 11 1.19 11.47 18.07
N GLY A 12 1.40 12.14 19.22
CA GLY A 12 2.17 13.38 19.30
C GLY A 12 3.65 13.18 19.00
N ASP A 13 4.23 12.10 19.52
CA ASP A 13 5.64 11.77 19.28
C ASP A 13 5.85 11.33 17.83
N VAL A 14 4.95 10.52 17.28
CA VAL A 14 4.98 10.09 15.88
C VAL A 14 4.84 11.29 14.96
N LYS A 15 3.87 12.19 15.19
CA LYS A 15 3.63 13.37 14.35
C LYS A 15 4.89 14.23 14.22
N ASN A 16 5.55 14.50 15.34
CA ASN A 16 6.73 15.36 15.36
C ASN A 16 7.97 14.72 14.69
N ALA A 17 8.10 13.40 14.79
CA ALA A 17 9.26 12.68 14.28
C ALA A 17 9.09 12.18 12.84
N LEU A 18 7.87 11.89 12.40
CA LEU A 18 7.55 11.15 11.18
C LEU A 18 8.19 11.75 9.92
N VAL A 19 8.01 13.05 9.71
CA VAL A 19 8.54 13.74 8.52
C VAL A 19 10.07 13.68 8.50
N VAL A 20 10.71 13.90 9.66
CA VAL A 20 12.18 13.87 9.78
C VAL A 20 12.70 12.46 9.58
N LEU A 21 12.07 11.45 10.18
CA LEU A 21 12.46 10.05 10.06
C LEU A 21 12.34 9.57 8.62
N ARG A 22 11.25 9.89 7.91
CA ARG A 22 11.09 9.57 6.50
C ARG A 22 12.18 10.19 5.63
N ARG A 23 12.47 11.48 5.83
CA ARG A 23 13.53 12.17 5.08
C ARG A 23 14.88 11.51 5.29
N ARG A 24 15.24 11.22 6.54
CA ARG A 24 16.51 10.53 6.88
C ARG A 24 16.57 9.12 6.29
N SER A 25 15.49 8.37 6.35
CA SER A 25 15.42 7.03 5.77
C SER A 25 15.58 7.05 4.24
N ARG A 26 14.93 8.01 3.56
CA ARG A 26 15.08 8.22 2.11
C ARG A 26 16.50 8.61 1.73
N GLU A 27 17.10 9.54 2.48
CA GLU A 27 18.49 9.95 2.31
C GLU A 27 19.46 8.76 2.49
N LEU A 28 19.23 7.96 3.52
CA LEU A 28 20.02 6.76 3.78
C LEU A 28 19.97 5.79 2.59
N VAL A 29 18.76 5.50 2.07
CA VAL A 29 18.58 4.63 0.90
C VAL A 29 19.23 5.21 -0.35
N GLN A 30 19.24 6.55 -0.52
CA GLN A 30 19.86 7.20 -1.69
C GLN A 30 21.38 7.20 -1.63
N ASN A 31 21.97 7.34 -0.44
CA ASN A 31 23.40 7.63 -0.32
C ASN A 31 24.21 6.45 0.23
N GLU A 32 23.59 5.56 1.02
CA GLU A 32 24.31 4.46 1.68
C GLU A 32 24.20 3.13 0.92
N PRO A 33 25.32 2.56 0.45
CA PRO A 33 25.32 1.30 -0.29
C PRO A 33 24.71 0.13 0.49
N LEU A 34 24.89 0.08 1.81
CA LEU A 34 24.33 -0.97 2.65
C LEU A 34 22.79 -0.91 2.70
N ALA A 35 22.23 0.30 2.80
CA ALA A 35 20.78 0.49 2.80
C ALA A 35 20.18 0.11 1.43
N LYS A 36 20.82 0.50 0.33
CA LYS A 36 20.45 0.04 -1.03
C LYS A 36 20.49 -1.48 -1.15
N ARG A 37 21.55 -2.09 -0.66
CA ARG A 37 21.71 -3.55 -0.69
C ARG A 37 20.62 -4.25 0.14
N TYR A 38 20.28 -3.69 1.29
CA TYR A 38 19.21 -4.23 2.15
C TYR A 38 17.86 -4.26 1.42
N LEU A 39 17.43 -3.14 0.81
CA LEU A 39 16.20 -3.10 0.00
C LEU A 39 16.23 -4.08 -1.17
N SER A 40 17.36 -4.16 -1.88
CA SER A 40 17.54 -5.12 -2.97
C SER A 40 17.39 -6.57 -2.50
N LEU A 41 17.95 -6.90 -1.34
CA LEU A 41 17.82 -8.23 -0.73
C LEU A 41 16.37 -8.53 -0.35
N LEU A 42 15.68 -7.57 0.28
CA LEU A 42 14.26 -7.73 0.62
C LEU A 42 13.42 -7.97 -0.63
N ASN A 43 13.60 -7.17 -1.68
CA ASN A 43 12.89 -7.36 -2.95
C ASN A 43 13.16 -8.75 -3.54
N THR A 44 14.40 -9.23 -3.47
CA THR A 44 14.77 -10.53 -4.00
C THR A 44 14.22 -11.69 -3.17
N GLN A 45 14.25 -11.56 -1.83
CA GLN A 45 13.88 -12.66 -0.93
C GLN A 45 12.37 -12.70 -0.62
N VAL A 46 11.71 -11.54 -0.54
CA VAL A 46 10.29 -11.44 -0.17
C VAL A 46 9.41 -11.49 -1.42
N ILE A 47 9.67 -10.67 -2.42
CA ILE A 47 8.87 -10.59 -3.64
C ILE A 47 9.39 -11.58 -4.69
N GLY A 48 10.71 -11.65 -4.84
CA GLY A 48 11.37 -12.52 -5.81
C GLY A 48 11.12 -12.10 -7.27
N ARG A 49 11.49 -13.00 -8.19
CA ARG A 49 11.36 -12.75 -9.63
C ARG A 49 9.91 -12.69 -10.09
N HIS A 50 9.06 -13.52 -9.49
CA HIS A 50 7.69 -13.75 -9.97
C HIS A 50 6.60 -13.09 -9.12
N GLY A 51 6.99 -12.40 -8.05
CA GLY A 51 6.07 -11.80 -7.10
C GLY A 51 5.29 -12.82 -6.26
N VAL A 52 4.48 -12.31 -5.36
CA VAL A 52 3.50 -13.10 -4.60
C VAL A 52 2.37 -13.50 -5.54
N LYS A 53 2.08 -14.79 -5.62
CA LYS A 53 1.10 -15.38 -6.54
C LYS A 53 -0.21 -15.63 -5.84
N LEU A 54 -1.31 -15.45 -6.56
CA LEU A 54 -2.62 -15.92 -6.14
C LEU A 54 -2.68 -17.45 -6.31
N GLN A 55 -3.12 -18.15 -5.28
CA GLN A 55 -3.47 -19.55 -5.33
C GLN A 55 -4.93 -19.70 -4.90
N MET A 56 -5.82 -19.95 -5.84
CA MET A 56 -7.23 -20.12 -5.58
C MET A 56 -7.52 -21.51 -5.02
N LYS A 57 -8.50 -21.58 -4.11
CA LYS A 57 -8.96 -22.84 -3.47
C LYS A 57 -10.48 -22.89 -3.39
N ALA A 58 -11.16 -22.47 -4.45
CA ALA A 58 -12.60 -22.63 -4.56
C ALA A 58 -12.95 -24.12 -4.56
N ARG A 59 -14.07 -24.48 -3.93
CA ARG A 59 -14.51 -25.86 -3.76
C ARG A 59 -15.90 -26.05 -4.31
N ASN A 60 -16.15 -27.23 -4.83
CA ASN A 60 -17.46 -27.75 -5.20
C ASN A 60 -18.30 -28.03 -3.92
N PRO A 61 -19.63 -28.23 -4.06
CA PRO A 61 -20.49 -28.62 -2.93
C PRO A 61 -20.04 -29.91 -2.22
N ASP A 62 -19.38 -30.81 -2.92
CA ASP A 62 -18.81 -32.07 -2.39
C ASP A 62 -17.45 -31.89 -1.69
N GLN A 63 -16.99 -30.64 -1.50
CA GLN A 63 -15.71 -30.26 -0.90
C GLN A 63 -14.47 -30.56 -1.75
N SER A 64 -14.60 -31.13 -2.95
CA SER A 64 -13.50 -31.27 -3.92
C SER A 64 -13.08 -29.88 -4.44
N LEU A 65 -11.85 -29.75 -4.95
CA LEU A 65 -11.40 -28.49 -5.56
C LEU A 65 -12.09 -28.29 -6.91
N ASP A 66 -12.67 -27.11 -7.08
CA ASP A 66 -13.19 -26.64 -8.37
C ASP A 66 -12.02 -26.16 -9.22
N LEU A 67 -11.43 -27.07 -10.00
CA LEU A 67 -10.26 -26.77 -10.81
C LEU A 67 -10.55 -25.76 -11.93
N ASP A 68 -11.74 -25.80 -12.50
CA ASP A 68 -12.12 -24.91 -13.60
C ASP A 68 -12.25 -23.46 -13.10
N ALA A 69 -12.98 -23.26 -12.01
CA ALA A 69 -13.08 -21.94 -11.39
C ALA A 69 -11.72 -21.41 -10.91
N ASN A 70 -10.91 -22.25 -10.29
CA ASN A 70 -9.59 -21.89 -9.81
C ASN A 70 -8.67 -21.45 -10.97
N ASN A 71 -8.61 -22.22 -12.04
CA ASN A 71 -7.81 -21.90 -13.22
C ASN A 71 -8.29 -20.63 -13.93
N LEU A 72 -9.61 -20.44 -14.03
CA LEU A 72 -10.18 -19.24 -14.61
C LEU A 72 -9.78 -17.98 -13.82
N ILE A 73 -9.97 -18.01 -12.50
CA ILE A 73 -9.67 -16.85 -11.63
C ILE A 73 -8.16 -16.54 -11.63
N GLU A 74 -7.30 -17.56 -11.55
CA GLU A 74 -5.86 -17.36 -11.63
C GLU A 74 -5.39 -16.85 -12.99
N GLY A 75 -6.06 -17.29 -14.07
CA GLY A 75 -5.83 -16.79 -15.42
C GLY A 75 -6.17 -15.31 -15.54
N LEU A 76 -7.36 -14.89 -15.09
CA LEU A 76 -7.80 -13.50 -15.07
C LEU A 76 -6.89 -12.63 -14.21
N TRP A 77 -6.44 -13.14 -13.06
CA TRP A 77 -5.48 -12.46 -12.20
C TRP A 77 -4.13 -12.23 -12.88
N LYS A 78 -3.60 -13.24 -13.57
CA LYS A 78 -2.36 -13.13 -14.33
C LYS A 78 -2.50 -12.11 -15.47
N ASP A 79 -3.64 -12.10 -16.16
CA ASP A 79 -3.90 -11.12 -17.21
C ASP A 79 -4.01 -9.71 -16.67
N TRP A 80 -4.76 -9.50 -15.61
CA TRP A 80 -4.85 -8.20 -14.94
C TRP A 80 -3.47 -7.69 -14.47
N GLY A 81 -2.61 -8.58 -13.95
CA GLY A 81 -1.29 -8.24 -13.45
C GLY A 81 -0.26 -7.88 -14.52
N LYS A 82 -0.59 -7.97 -15.81
CA LYS A 82 0.32 -7.59 -16.90
C LYS A 82 0.48 -6.08 -17.01
N ARG A 83 1.57 -5.66 -17.61
CA ARG A 83 1.78 -4.27 -18.01
C ARG A 83 0.79 -3.89 -19.11
N SER A 84 0.32 -2.65 -19.08
CA SER A 84 -0.52 -2.11 -20.16
C SER A 84 0.19 -2.11 -21.51
N GLY A 85 -0.55 -2.38 -22.56
CA GLY A 85 -0.11 -2.35 -23.96
C GLY A 85 -1.08 -1.51 -24.81
N PRO A 86 -0.86 -1.44 -26.13
CA PRO A 86 -1.69 -0.61 -27.02
C PRO A 86 -3.18 -0.92 -26.95
N ASN A 87 -3.55 -2.19 -26.77
CA ASN A 87 -4.93 -2.68 -26.75
C ASN A 87 -5.33 -3.32 -25.41
N TYR A 88 -4.55 -3.12 -24.36
CA TYR A 88 -4.77 -3.74 -23.08
C TYR A 88 -4.36 -2.81 -21.94
N ALA A 89 -5.25 -2.60 -20.99
CA ALA A 89 -4.98 -1.87 -19.76
C ALA A 89 -4.75 -2.87 -18.61
N GLY A 90 -3.53 -2.89 -18.09
CA GLY A 90 -3.15 -3.75 -16.97
C GLY A 90 -3.55 -3.18 -15.59
N CYS A 91 -2.95 -3.74 -14.54
CA CYS A 91 -3.27 -3.40 -13.16
C CYS A 91 -2.85 -1.99 -12.72
N ASP A 92 -1.84 -1.41 -13.34
CA ASP A 92 -1.31 -0.09 -12.97
C ASP A 92 -2.03 1.03 -13.72
N ALA A 93 -2.50 2.05 -13.00
CA ALA A 93 -3.22 3.19 -13.56
C ALA A 93 -2.35 4.03 -14.50
N SER A 94 -1.03 4.10 -14.29
CA SER A 94 -0.09 4.77 -15.18
C SER A 94 0.26 3.95 -16.43
N GLY A 95 -0.08 2.66 -16.44
CA GLY A 95 0.20 1.73 -17.53
C GLY A 95 1.66 1.29 -17.64
N LYS A 96 2.52 1.66 -16.71
CA LYS A 96 3.98 1.44 -16.79
C LYS A 96 4.44 0.17 -16.11
N PHE A 97 3.72 -0.29 -15.11
CA PHE A 97 4.15 -1.32 -14.17
C PHE A 97 3.31 -2.60 -14.30
N THR A 98 3.95 -3.72 -13.99
CA THR A 98 3.27 -4.99 -13.75
C THR A 98 2.83 -5.07 -12.29
N PHE A 99 1.96 -6.03 -11.94
CA PHE A 99 1.58 -6.26 -10.55
C PHE A 99 2.79 -6.63 -9.66
N VAL A 100 3.79 -7.31 -10.20
CA VAL A 100 5.04 -7.61 -9.48
C VAL A 100 5.82 -6.32 -9.17
N ASP A 101 5.82 -5.37 -10.10
CA ASP A 101 6.47 -4.08 -9.87
C ASP A 101 5.72 -3.26 -8.81
N VAL A 102 4.38 -3.32 -8.81
CA VAL A 102 3.56 -2.70 -7.74
C VAL A 102 3.87 -3.33 -6.38
N GLN A 103 3.97 -4.66 -6.29
CA GLN A 103 4.37 -5.34 -5.04
C GLN A 103 5.73 -4.88 -4.53
N ARG A 104 6.71 -4.70 -5.43
CA ARG A 104 8.04 -4.17 -5.06
C ARG A 104 7.96 -2.72 -4.58
N GLN A 105 7.18 -1.89 -5.25
CA GLN A 105 6.96 -0.50 -4.83
C GLN A 105 6.30 -0.41 -3.45
N VAL A 106 5.33 -1.30 -3.16
CA VAL A 106 4.70 -1.40 -1.83
C VAL A 106 5.74 -1.79 -0.78
N LEU A 107 6.55 -2.82 -1.04
CA LEU A 107 7.60 -3.25 -0.10
C LEU A 107 8.62 -2.14 0.15
N ASP A 108 9.09 -1.48 -0.91
CA ASP A 108 10.03 -0.37 -0.82
C ASP A 108 9.44 0.81 -0.01
N ALA A 109 8.18 1.15 -0.23
CA ALA A 109 7.50 2.20 0.51
C ALA A 109 7.37 1.86 2.01
N VAL A 110 6.94 0.63 2.33
CA VAL A 110 6.82 0.18 3.73
C VAL A 110 8.16 0.19 4.45
N VAL A 111 9.22 -0.30 3.82
CA VAL A 111 10.56 -0.37 4.46
C VAL A 111 11.20 1.00 4.58
N ARG A 112 11.06 1.85 3.56
CA ARG A 112 11.70 3.16 3.50
C ARG A 112 10.90 4.23 4.25
N ASP A 113 9.59 4.28 4.05
CA ASP A 113 8.72 5.36 4.53
C ASP A 113 7.87 4.95 5.76
N GLY A 114 7.85 3.64 6.10
CA GLY A 114 7.07 3.08 7.20
C GLY A 114 5.61 2.77 6.83
N GLU A 115 5.15 3.18 5.65
CA GLU A 115 3.80 2.95 5.15
C GLU A 115 3.75 2.95 3.63
N ALA A 116 2.71 2.36 3.07
CA ALA A 116 2.41 2.42 1.63
C ALA A 116 0.94 2.79 1.43
N LEU A 117 0.68 3.71 0.52
CA LEU A 117 -0.66 4.13 0.11
C LEU A 117 -0.93 3.62 -1.30
N VAL A 118 -1.97 2.81 -1.46
CA VAL A 118 -2.41 2.30 -2.76
C VAL A 118 -3.84 2.77 -3.00
N TYR A 119 -4.04 3.55 -4.05
CA TYR A 119 -5.35 3.99 -4.44
C TYR A 119 -5.95 3.03 -5.47
N LEU A 120 -7.18 2.62 -5.23
CA LEU A 120 -7.93 1.72 -6.10
C LEU A 120 -8.85 2.53 -7.02
N HIS A 121 -8.51 2.59 -8.29
CA HIS A 121 -9.36 3.17 -9.31
C HIS A 121 -10.40 2.15 -9.76
N GLY A 122 -11.67 2.35 -9.38
CA GLY A 122 -12.79 1.56 -9.87
C GLY A 122 -13.36 2.13 -11.19
N GLY A 123 -14.12 1.31 -11.93
CA GLY A 123 -14.83 1.74 -13.12
C GLY A 123 -13.96 2.15 -14.32
N ARG A 124 -12.68 1.81 -14.31
CA ARG A 124 -11.76 2.11 -15.42
C ARG A 124 -12.12 1.32 -16.69
N LYS A 125 -11.76 1.86 -17.85
CA LYS A 125 -11.92 1.24 -19.16
C LYS A 125 -10.92 0.09 -19.39
N ASN A 126 -10.73 -0.78 -18.39
CA ASN A 126 -9.98 -2.01 -18.55
C ASN A 126 -10.92 -3.21 -18.43
N PRO A 127 -10.56 -4.38 -18.93
CA PRO A 127 -11.41 -5.58 -18.87
C PRO A 127 -11.81 -6.01 -17.47
N HIS A 128 -11.01 -5.63 -16.46
CA HIS A 128 -11.19 -6.05 -15.07
C HIS A 128 -11.83 -4.96 -14.19
N GLY A 129 -12.04 -3.75 -14.70
CA GLY A 129 -12.72 -2.65 -14.01
C GLY A 129 -11.95 -2.01 -12.86
N ILE A 130 -10.72 -2.46 -12.55
CA ILE A 130 -9.92 -1.98 -11.42
C ILE A 130 -8.46 -1.75 -11.81
N GLN A 131 -7.88 -0.64 -11.35
CA GLN A 131 -6.46 -0.33 -11.48
C GLN A 131 -5.90 0.21 -10.16
N LEU A 132 -4.60 0.06 -9.97
CA LEU A 132 -3.86 0.50 -8.81
C LEU A 132 -3.04 1.74 -9.13
N GLU A 133 -2.97 2.66 -8.19
CA GLU A 133 -2.05 3.79 -8.21
C GLU A 133 -1.26 3.83 -6.89
N MET A 134 0.07 3.81 -6.99
CA MET A 134 0.93 4.01 -5.83
C MET A 134 0.99 5.50 -5.50
N LEU A 135 0.58 5.86 -4.29
CA LEU A 135 0.70 7.21 -3.76
C LEU A 135 1.89 7.29 -2.80
N THR A 136 2.60 8.42 -2.84
CA THR A 136 3.63 8.68 -1.83
C THR A 136 3.00 8.92 -0.46
N ALA A 137 3.67 8.47 0.60
CA ALA A 137 3.22 8.68 1.97
C ALA A 137 3.01 10.17 2.34
N ASP A 138 3.72 11.07 1.67
CA ASP A 138 3.61 12.52 1.88
C ASP A 138 2.28 13.11 1.38
N ARG A 139 1.50 12.34 0.60
CA ARG A 139 0.16 12.77 0.20
C ARG A 139 -0.89 12.67 1.30
N LEU A 140 -0.65 11.88 2.34
CA LEU A 140 -1.54 11.86 3.50
C LEU A 140 -1.40 13.19 4.25
N ASP A 141 -2.51 13.89 4.48
CA ASP A 141 -2.54 15.15 5.21
C ASP A 141 -2.42 14.92 6.72
N ILE A 142 -1.19 14.69 7.18
CA ILE A 142 -0.89 14.42 8.61
C ILE A 142 -1.19 15.62 9.54
N GLU A 143 -1.36 16.82 8.98
CA GLU A 143 -1.73 18.00 9.78
C GLU A 143 -3.24 18.06 10.04
N LYS A 144 -4.04 17.33 9.28
CA LYS A 144 -5.49 17.29 9.43
C LYS A 144 -5.90 16.59 10.70
N ASN A 145 -6.36 17.37 11.68
CA ASN A 145 -6.92 16.89 12.93
C ASN A 145 -8.23 17.63 13.18
N GLN A 146 -9.35 16.91 13.19
CA GLN A 146 -10.67 17.52 13.28
C GLN A 146 -11.69 16.55 13.86
N GLN A 147 -12.62 17.06 14.64
CA GLN A 147 -13.84 16.32 14.95
C GLN A 147 -14.91 16.64 13.91
N LEU A 148 -15.53 15.63 13.33
CA LEU A 148 -16.55 15.78 12.31
C LEU A 148 -17.96 15.80 12.92
N GLN A 149 -18.92 16.37 12.18
CA GLN A 149 -20.32 16.47 12.62
C GLN A 149 -20.99 15.10 12.84
N ASN A 150 -20.54 14.07 12.13
CA ASN A 150 -21.00 12.69 12.27
C ASN A 150 -20.44 11.97 13.53
N GLY A 151 -19.68 12.66 14.36
CA GLY A 151 -19.04 12.12 15.55
C GLY A 151 -17.68 11.44 15.29
N ASN A 152 -17.29 11.23 14.05
CA ASN A 152 -15.98 10.68 13.71
C ASN A 152 -14.86 11.68 14.02
N VAL A 153 -13.67 11.15 14.24
CA VAL A 153 -12.48 11.96 14.54
C VAL A 153 -11.44 11.74 13.45
N VAL A 154 -10.97 12.82 12.87
CA VAL A 154 -9.79 12.79 11.97
C VAL A 154 -8.55 12.98 12.81
N ARG A 155 -7.60 12.05 12.71
CA ARG A 155 -6.28 12.12 13.34
C ARG A 155 -5.20 11.87 12.29
N MET A 156 -4.30 12.83 12.13
CA MET A 156 -3.22 12.76 11.16
C MET A 156 -3.69 12.35 9.75
N GLY A 157 -4.81 12.95 9.31
CA GLY A 157 -5.40 12.66 8.00
C GLY A 157 -6.19 11.35 7.89
N ILE A 158 -6.35 10.61 8.97
CA ILE A 158 -7.13 9.37 8.99
C ILE A 158 -8.42 9.61 9.76
N GLU A 159 -9.56 9.50 9.08
CA GLU A 159 -10.88 9.54 9.71
C GLU A 159 -11.16 8.19 10.36
N GLN A 160 -11.49 8.24 11.64
CA GLN A 160 -11.78 7.08 12.47
C GLN A 160 -13.22 7.15 12.97
N GLU A 161 -13.92 6.03 12.91
CA GLU A 161 -15.23 5.89 13.53
C GLU A 161 -15.12 6.09 15.04
N GLN A 162 -16.06 6.86 15.61
CA GLN A 162 -16.02 7.24 17.02
C GLN A 162 -15.98 6.05 17.98
N ARG A 163 -16.76 5.01 17.72
CA ARG A 163 -16.93 3.87 18.62
C ARG A 163 -15.80 2.84 18.51
N THR A 164 -15.47 2.44 17.28
CA THR A 164 -14.58 1.32 17.03
C THR A 164 -13.14 1.74 16.74
N ARG A 165 -12.91 3.04 16.50
CA ARG A 165 -11.65 3.58 16.02
C ARG A 165 -11.20 3.02 14.66
N ARG A 166 -12.11 2.36 13.96
CA ARG A 166 -11.86 1.83 12.63
C ARG A 166 -11.63 2.97 11.64
N PRO A 167 -10.56 2.92 10.82
CA PRO A 167 -10.36 3.89 9.75
C PRO A 167 -11.46 3.74 8.68
N VAL A 168 -12.10 4.85 8.31
CA VAL A 168 -13.19 4.90 7.31
C VAL A 168 -12.85 5.76 6.11
N ALA A 169 -11.94 6.73 6.26
CA ALA A 169 -11.49 7.58 5.17
C ALA A 169 -10.07 8.09 5.40
N TYR A 170 -9.40 8.47 4.31
CA TYR A 170 -8.07 9.06 4.31
C TYR A 170 -8.11 10.40 3.57
N TRP A 171 -7.57 11.44 4.18
CA TRP A 171 -7.47 12.77 3.61
C TRP A 171 -6.15 12.88 2.83
N ILE A 172 -6.29 12.96 1.50
CA ILE A 172 -5.15 12.91 0.57
C ILE A 172 -5.01 14.27 -0.11
N ASN A 173 -3.82 14.85 -0.07
CA ASN A 173 -3.45 16.03 -0.84
C ASN A 173 -3.20 15.62 -2.30
N MET A 174 -3.92 16.24 -3.26
CA MET A 174 -3.77 16.01 -4.69
C MET A 174 -2.79 17.00 -5.31
#